data_ce23f4c82196a127fd5a2ab6b5b25532
#
_entry.id   ce23f4c82196a127fd5a2ab6b5b25532
#
_cell.length_a   1.000
_cell.length_b   1.000
_cell.length_c   1.000
_cell.angle_alpha   90.00
_cell.angle_beta   90.00
_cell.angle_gamma   90.00
#
_symmetry.space_group_name_H-M   'P 1'
#
loop_
_entity.id
_entity.type
_entity.pdbx_description
1 polymer ?
#
loop_
_entity_poly.entity_id
_entity_poly.type
_entity_poly.pdbx_seq_one_letter_code
_entity_poly.pdbx_strand_id
1 'polypeptide(L)'
;MNLKNYGLNILLSTLGIPDFYIPYLKGNDSKLELIAKYLTGEMIDNTTRNPLLPQVNLLIEEIEKNLCQKLPNNVPYIKKWYWPSWKEYALCISHDVDKISESKKHIWKVRQRFSKITLLKALLGISNPYRNFKLYIKLEKKYGIHSTFYFLTDN
;
A
#
# COMPACT_ATOMS: atom_id res chain seq x y z
N MET A 1 -10.43 18.73 14.73
CA MET A 1 -10.94 17.37 14.41
C MET A 1 -10.81 16.51 15.67
N ASN A 2 -11.83 15.73 16.05
CA ASN A 2 -11.68 14.80 17.19
C ASN A 2 -10.95 13.54 16.69
N LEU A 3 -9.67 13.38 17.05
CA LEU A 3 -8.80 12.31 16.61
C LEU A 3 -9.36 10.91 16.93
N LYS A 4 -9.94 10.75 18.12
CA LYS A 4 -10.57 9.49 18.53
C LYS A 4 -11.72 9.10 17.60
N ASN A 5 -12.61 10.03 17.28
CA ASN A 5 -13.73 9.75 16.36
C ASN A 5 -13.24 9.48 14.94
N TYR A 6 -12.20 10.17 14.48
CA TYR A 6 -11.57 9.89 13.20
C TYR A 6 -10.97 8.47 13.17
N GLY A 7 -10.19 8.11 14.18
CA GLY A 7 -9.63 6.76 14.31
C GLY A 7 -10.70 5.67 14.40
N LEU A 8 -11.81 5.94 15.09
CA LEU A 8 -12.96 5.02 15.16
C LEU A 8 -13.58 4.80 13.79
N ASN A 9 -13.83 5.86 13.03
CA ASN A 9 -14.39 5.75 11.68
C ASN A 9 -13.46 4.95 10.74
N ILE A 10 -12.16 5.17 10.83
CA ILE A 10 -11.17 4.38 10.08
C ILE A 10 -11.23 2.90 10.49
N LEU A 11 -11.26 2.60 11.79
CA LEU A 11 -11.37 1.24 12.29
C LEU A 11 -12.62 0.54 11.76
N LEU A 12 -13.79 1.15 11.93
CA LEU A 12 -15.09 0.58 11.51
C LEU A 12 -15.11 0.34 10.00
N SER A 13 -14.63 1.31 9.21
CA SER A 13 -14.56 1.17 7.75
C SER A 13 -13.55 0.12 7.31
N THR A 14 -12.37 0.04 7.96
CA THR A 14 -11.32 -0.92 7.61
C THR A 14 -11.70 -2.35 7.97
N LEU A 15 -12.34 -2.56 9.12
CA LEU A 15 -12.85 -3.88 9.51
C LEU A 15 -14.19 -4.21 8.84
N GLY A 16 -14.89 -3.22 8.30
CA GLY A 16 -16.23 -3.40 7.73
C GLY A 16 -17.24 -3.90 8.76
N ILE A 17 -17.10 -3.49 10.00
CA ILE A 17 -17.98 -3.88 11.10
C ILE A 17 -19.07 -2.82 11.34
N PRO A 18 -20.28 -3.24 11.73
CA PRO A 18 -21.39 -2.34 12.04
C PRO A 18 -21.17 -1.54 13.34
N ASP A 19 -21.82 -0.40 13.44
CA ASP A 19 -21.71 0.54 14.57
C ASP A 19 -22.17 -0.06 15.91
N PHE A 20 -23.00 -1.10 15.92
CA PHE A 20 -23.46 -1.73 17.15
C PHE A 20 -22.32 -2.37 17.97
N TYR A 21 -21.12 -2.53 17.38
CA TYR A 21 -19.93 -2.97 18.13
C TYR A 21 -19.25 -1.86 18.92
N ILE A 22 -19.57 -0.59 18.70
CA ILE A 22 -18.94 0.55 19.38
C ILE A 22 -18.90 0.41 20.91
N PRO A 23 -19.97 -0.05 21.60
CA PRO A 23 -19.93 -0.25 23.06
C PRO A 23 -18.84 -1.22 23.54
N TYR A 24 -18.46 -2.21 22.70
CA TYR A 24 -17.44 -3.21 23.02
C TYR A 24 -16.02 -2.73 22.69
N LEU A 25 -15.87 -1.61 21.98
CA LEU A 25 -14.58 -0.98 21.67
C LEU A 25 -14.07 -0.07 22.80
N LYS A 26 -14.83 0.12 23.86
CA LYS A 26 -14.43 0.92 25.02
C LYS A 26 -13.08 0.47 25.58
N GLY A 27 -12.23 1.45 25.95
CA GLY A 27 -10.86 1.20 26.45
C GLY A 27 -9.79 1.13 25.35
N ASN A 28 -10.15 1.34 24.08
CA ASN A 28 -9.19 1.46 22.98
C ASN A 28 -8.95 2.91 22.52
N ASP A 29 -9.37 3.89 23.30
CA ASP A 29 -9.36 5.32 22.92
C ASP A 29 -7.97 5.80 22.52
N SER A 30 -6.93 5.47 23.28
CA SER A 30 -5.55 5.82 22.97
C SER A 30 -5.05 5.19 21.66
N LYS A 31 -5.45 3.96 21.34
CA LYS A 31 -5.11 3.29 20.09
C LYS A 31 -5.83 3.92 18.90
N LEU A 32 -7.10 4.31 19.07
CA LEU A 32 -7.87 5.01 18.04
C LEU A 32 -7.26 6.37 17.72
N GLU A 33 -6.84 7.12 18.75
CA GLU A 33 -6.11 8.39 18.56
C GLU A 33 -4.76 8.17 17.87
N LEU A 34 -4.06 7.09 18.21
CA LEU A 34 -2.77 6.74 17.60
C LEU A 34 -2.94 6.40 16.11
N ILE A 35 -3.97 5.62 15.74
CA ILE A 35 -4.32 5.36 14.34
C ILE A 35 -4.54 6.68 13.60
N ALA A 36 -5.33 7.60 14.19
CA ALA A 36 -5.58 8.91 13.60
C ALA A 36 -4.28 9.69 13.38
N LYS A 37 -3.39 9.76 14.37
CA LYS A 37 -2.11 10.47 14.30
C LYS A 37 -1.18 9.90 13.23
N TYR A 38 -1.11 8.57 13.07
CA TYR A 38 -0.34 7.95 11.99
C TYR A 38 -0.86 8.35 10.61
N LEU A 39 -2.18 8.41 10.43
CA LEU A 39 -2.80 8.72 9.14
C LEU A 39 -2.81 10.21 8.81
N THR A 40 -2.88 11.09 9.82
CA THR A 40 -2.80 12.55 9.62
C THR A 40 -1.35 13.07 9.52
N GLY A 41 -0.36 12.22 9.78
CA GLY A 41 1.05 12.61 9.77
C GLY A 41 1.51 13.34 11.04
N GLU A 42 0.68 13.44 12.08
CA GLU A 42 1.05 14.06 13.35
C GLU A 42 2.14 13.27 14.12
N MET A 43 2.37 12.02 13.75
CA MET A 43 3.43 11.15 14.29
C MET A 43 4.68 11.14 13.40
N ILE A 44 5.18 12.33 13.04
CA ILE A 44 6.39 12.45 12.18
C ILE A 44 7.69 12.40 13.00
N ASP A 45 7.66 12.00 14.25
CA ASP A 45 8.89 11.75 14.98
C ASP A 45 9.54 10.46 14.44
N ASN A 46 10.62 10.66 13.66
CA ASN A 46 11.37 9.60 12.98
C ASN A 46 12.06 8.62 13.97
N THR A 47 12.11 8.93 15.27
CA THR A 47 12.80 8.12 16.28
C THR A 47 12.01 6.88 16.70
N THR A 48 10.67 6.92 16.59
CA THR A 48 9.78 5.84 17.01
C THR A 48 9.17 5.06 15.85
N ARG A 49 9.32 5.57 14.62
CA ARG A 49 8.72 4.97 13.43
C ARG A 49 9.62 3.89 12.84
N ASN A 50 9.23 2.63 12.97
CA ASN A 50 9.83 1.56 12.18
C ASN A 50 9.12 1.49 10.81
N PRO A 51 9.76 1.92 9.71
CA PRO A 51 9.11 1.94 8.39
C PRO A 51 8.82 0.53 7.83
N LEU A 52 9.40 -0.50 8.43
CA LEU A 52 9.17 -1.90 8.03
C LEU A 52 7.95 -2.53 8.71
N LEU A 53 7.34 -1.85 9.68
CA LEU A 53 6.17 -2.35 10.38
C LEU A 53 4.92 -1.57 9.97
N PRO A 54 3.83 -2.24 9.55
CA PRO A 54 2.56 -1.61 9.24
C PRO A 54 1.79 -1.26 10.52
N GLN A 55 2.23 -0.21 11.23
CA GLN A 55 1.78 0.15 12.58
C GLN A 55 0.25 0.28 12.70
N VAL A 56 -0.40 0.92 11.71
CA VAL A 56 -1.86 1.08 11.69
C VAL A 56 -2.56 -0.28 11.62
N ASN A 57 -2.08 -1.18 10.75
CA ASN A 57 -2.66 -2.51 10.61
C ASN A 57 -2.52 -3.33 11.91
N LEU A 58 -1.35 -3.27 12.55
CA LEU A 58 -1.11 -3.96 13.83
C LEU A 58 -2.04 -3.46 14.94
N LEU A 59 -2.27 -2.14 15.00
CA LEU A 59 -3.22 -1.56 15.96
C LEU A 59 -4.66 -2.01 15.67
N ILE A 60 -5.07 -2.05 14.41
CA ILE A 60 -6.39 -2.51 14.00
C ILE A 60 -6.58 -3.98 14.37
N GLU A 61 -5.61 -4.85 14.07
CA GLU A 61 -5.65 -6.28 14.42
C GLU A 61 -5.75 -6.49 15.95
N GLU A 62 -5.00 -5.71 16.72
CA GLU A 62 -5.05 -5.78 18.18
C GLU A 62 -6.43 -5.36 18.71
N ILE A 63 -7.01 -4.29 18.16
CA ILE A 63 -8.35 -3.84 18.56
C ILE A 63 -9.41 -4.88 18.15
N GLU A 64 -9.31 -5.46 16.95
CA GLU A 64 -10.21 -6.53 16.49
C GLU A 64 -10.16 -7.75 17.42
N LYS A 65 -8.96 -8.19 17.79
CA LYS A 65 -8.76 -9.28 18.75
C LYS A 65 -9.39 -8.98 20.11
N ASN A 66 -9.18 -7.77 20.62
CA ASN A 66 -9.78 -7.33 21.88
C ASN A 66 -11.32 -7.26 21.79
N LEU A 67 -11.85 -6.80 20.67
CA LEU A 67 -13.28 -6.80 20.39
C LEU A 67 -13.85 -8.22 20.46
N CYS A 68 -13.26 -9.16 19.72
CA CYS A 68 -13.71 -10.55 19.70
C CYS A 68 -13.69 -11.21 21.10
N GLN A 69 -12.70 -10.85 21.94
CA GLN A 69 -12.62 -11.35 23.32
C GLN A 69 -13.68 -10.77 24.26
N LYS A 70 -14.16 -9.54 23.98
CA LYS A 70 -15.17 -8.85 24.80
C LYS A 70 -16.61 -9.14 24.39
N LEU A 71 -16.81 -9.70 23.20
CA LEU A 71 -18.14 -10.03 22.71
C LEU A 71 -18.75 -11.16 23.57
N PRO A 72 -20.00 -11.01 24.04
CA PRO A 72 -20.73 -12.11 24.66
C PRO A 72 -20.90 -13.28 23.68
N ASN A 73 -20.95 -14.50 24.21
CA ASN A 73 -21.08 -15.72 23.37
C ASN A 73 -22.32 -15.76 22.47
N ASN A 74 -23.35 -15.00 22.80
CA ASN A 74 -24.59 -14.88 22.03
C ASN A 74 -24.55 -13.75 20.99
N VAL A 75 -23.47 -12.99 20.89
CA VAL A 75 -23.27 -11.92 19.90
C VAL A 75 -22.28 -12.40 18.84
N PRO A 76 -22.74 -12.71 17.62
CA PRO A 76 -21.84 -13.14 16.56
C PRO A 76 -20.93 -12.00 16.14
N TYR A 77 -19.67 -12.32 15.77
CA TYR A 77 -18.80 -11.36 15.13
C TYR A 77 -19.09 -11.33 13.62
N ILE A 78 -19.56 -10.19 13.13
CA ILE A 78 -19.94 -9.97 11.73
C ILE A 78 -19.07 -8.85 11.17
N LYS A 79 -18.41 -9.12 10.04
CA LYS A 79 -17.71 -8.09 9.27
C LYS A 79 -18.00 -8.22 7.78
N LYS A 80 -17.94 -7.10 7.07
CA LYS A 80 -18.10 -7.07 5.63
C LYS A 80 -16.89 -7.74 4.98
N TRP A 81 -17.15 -8.62 4.02
CA TRP A 81 -16.09 -9.14 3.18
C TRP A 81 -15.74 -8.13 2.08
N TYR A 82 -14.48 -7.74 1.96
CA TYR A 82 -14.08 -6.67 1.05
C TYR A 82 -13.86 -7.14 -0.37
N TRP A 83 -13.35 -8.37 -0.52
CA TRP A 83 -12.92 -8.84 -1.81
C TRP A 83 -13.91 -9.83 -2.40
N PRO A 84 -14.19 -9.76 -3.73
CA PRO A 84 -15.09 -10.70 -4.39
C PRO A 84 -14.66 -12.16 -4.18
N SER A 85 -15.63 -13.09 -4.22
CA SER A 85 -15.37 -14.52 -4.13
C SER A 85 -14.61 -14.96 -2.87
N TRP A 86 -14.84 -14.28 -1.74
CA TRP A 86 -14.28 -14.63 -0.43
C TRP A 86 -12.74 -14.63 -0.40
N LYS A 87 -12.11 -13.80 -1.23
CA LYS A 87 -10.66 -13.63 -1.22
C LYS A 87 -10.20 -12.86 0.01
N GLU A 88 -9.08 -13.27 0.60
CA GLU A 88 -8.52 -12.64 1.81
C GLU A 88 -7.83 -11.31 1.52
N TYR A 89 -7.32 -11.16 0.31
CA TYR A 89 -6.62 -9.93 -0.13
C TYR A 89 -6.81 -9.67 -1.61
N ALA A 90 -6.55 -8.45 -2.03
CA ALA A 90 -6.36 -8.09 -3.42
C ALA A 90 -4.97 -7.49 -3.61
N LEU A 91 -4.34 -7.83 -4.72
CA LEU A 91 -3.05 -7.27 -5.12
C LEU A 91 -3.29 -6.24 -6.24
N CYS A 92 -2.92 -4.99 -5.98
CA CYS A 92 -2.92 -3.93 -6.96
C CYS A 92 -1.47 -3.59 -7.33
N ILE A 93 -1.11 -3.81 -8.59
CA ILE A 93 0.24 -3.52 -9.10
C ILE A 93 0.17 -2.27 -9.95
N SER A 94 1.05 -1.32 -9.68
CA SER A 94 1.20 -0.10 -10.48
C SER A 94 2.66 0.16 -10.81
N HIS A 95 2.89 0.85 -11.92
CA HIS A 95 4.20 1.28 -12.37
C HIS A 95 4.15 2.78 -12.66
N ASP A 96 4.93 3.57 -11.94
CA ASP A 96 5.14 4.97 -12.24
C ASP A 96 6.25 5.09 -13.27
N VAL A 97 5.91 5.71 -14.40
CA VAL A 97 6.83 5.87 -15.53
C VAL A 97 7.16 7.35 -15.69
N ASP A 98 8.20 7.78 -14.99
CA ASP A 98 8.68 9.17 -15.06
C ASP A 98 9.31 9.49 -16.42
N LYS A 99 9.95 8.48 -17.03
CA LYS A 99 10.68 8.68 -18.28
C LYS A 99 10.60 7.47 -19.19
N ILE A 100 10.21 7.72 -20.45
CA ILE A 100 10.15 6.68 -21.50
C ILE A 100 11.45 6.60 -22.31
N SER A 101 12.28 7.64 -22.26
CA SER A 101 13.56 7.69 -22.96
C SER A 101 14.50 8.68 -22.29
N GLU A 102 15.78 8.48 -22.49
CA GLU A 102 16.82 9.38 -22.00
C GLU A 102 17.89 9.61 -23.07
N SER A 103 18.55 10.76 -22.98
CA SER A 103 19.65 11.10 -23.89
C SER A 103 20.84 10.15 -23.72
N LYS A 104 21.59 9.92 -24.78
CA LYS A 104 22.82 9.10 -24.73
C LYS A 104 23.81 9.64 -23.70
N LYS A 105 23.88 10.97 -23.53
CA LYS A 105 24.70 11.65 -22.52
C LYS A 105 24.27 11.25 -21.09
N HIS A 106 22.97 11.20 -20.83
CA HIS A 106 22.45 10.77 -19.53
C HIS A 106 22.75 9.29 -19.29
N ILE A 107 22.48 8.42 -20.28
CA ILE A 107 22.78 6.98 -20.21
C ILE A 107 24.26 6.74 -19.88
N TRP A 108 25.15 7.49 -20.50
CA TRP A 108 26.60 7.43 -20.19
C TRP A 108 26.92 7.89 -18.77
N LYS A 109 26.27 8.96 -18.28
CA LYS A 109 26.45 9.46 -16.91
C LYS A 109 26.08 8.41 -15.85
N VAL A 110 25.02 7.62 -16.09
CA VAL A 110 24.52 6.58 -15.17
C VAL A 110 24.91 5.15 -15.59
N ARG A 111 25.97 5.01 -16.40
CA ARG A 111 26.41 3.75 -17.01
C ARG A 111 26.59 2.58 -16.04
N GLN A 112 26.94 2.87 -14.80
CA GLN A 112 27.11 1.86 -13.74
C GLN A 112 25.81 1.10 -13.40
N ARG A 113 24.64 1.62 -13.80
CA ARG A 113 23.33 0.98 -13.61
C ARG A 113 23.02 -0.07 -14.66
N PHE A 114 23.81 -0.16 -15.72
CA PHE A 114 23.55 -1.04 -16.86
C PHE A 114 24.66 -2.08 -17.03
N SER A 115 24.28 -3.26 -17.54
CA SER A 115 25.28 -4.20 -18.02
C SER A 115 26.05 -3.63 -19.22
N LYS A 116 27.27 -4.08 -19.45
CA LYS A 116 28.11 -3.62 -20.58
C LYS A 116 27.39 -3.78 -21.92
N ILE A 117 26.67 -4.89 -22.10
CA ILE A 117 25.91 -5.19 -23.34
C ILE A 117 24.73 -4.23 -23.48
N THR A 118 23.98 -3.98 -22.43
CA THR A 118 22.84 -3.05 -22.45
C THR A 118 23.33 -1.63 -22.75
N LEU A 119 24.43 -1.20 -22.13
CA LEU A 119 25.02 0.11 -22.34
C LEU A 119 25.45 0.27 -23.82
N LEU A 120 26.17 -0.71 -24.38
CA LEU A 120 26.60 -0.68 -25.76
C LEU A 120 25.41 -0.57 -26.72
N LYS A 121 24.39 -1.40 -26.57
CA LYS A 121 23.17 -1.36 -27.38
C LYS A 121 22.45 0.00 -27.28
N ALA A 122 22.41 0.59 -26.09
CA ALA A 122 21.77 1.89 -25.87
C ALA A 122 22.55 3.02 -26.55
N LEU A 123 23.87 3.04 -26.47
CA LEU A 123 24.73 4.05 -27.11
C LEU A 123 24.68 3.96 -28.63
N LEU A 124 24.60 2.73 -29.15
CA LEU A 124 24.42 2.50 -30.59
C LEU A 124 22.99 2.80 -31.10
N GLY A 125 22.05 3.07 -30.18
CA GLY A 125 20.65 3.33 -30.52
C GLY A 125 19.85 2.07 -30.90
N ILE A 126 20.39 0.87 -30.66
CA ILE A 126 19.74 -0.41 -30.95
C ILE A 126 18.59 -0.71 -29.97
N SER A 127 18.76 -0.31 -28.71
CA SER A 127 17.74 -0.49 -27.70
C SER A 127 17.69 0.69 -26.73
N ASN A 128 16.52 0.92 -26.15
CA ASN A 128 16.34 1.91 -25.09
C ASN A 128 16.13 1.18 -23.76
N PRO A 129 17.04 1.31 -22.79
CA PRO A 129 16.96 0.61 -21.50
C PRO A 129 15.79 1.07 -20.63
N TYR A 130 15.15 2.20 -20.95
CA TYR A 130 13.96 2.71 -20.27
C TYR A 130 12.64 2.17 -20.84
N ARG A 131 12.65 1.46 -21.98
CA ARG A 131 11.47 0.88 -22.64
C ARG A 131 11.31 -0.60 -22.38
N ASN A 132 11.06 -0.97 -21.12
CA ASN A 132 10.93 -2.38 -20.72
C ASN A 132 9.48 -2.89 -20.68
N PHE A 133 8.51 -2.14 -21.23
CA PHE A 133 7.08 -2.48 -21.17
C PHE A 133 6.75 -3.87 -21.69
N LYS A 134 7.40 -4.29 -22.80
CA LYS A 134 7.20 -5.64 -23.35
C LYS A 134 7.59 -6.75 -22.38
N LEU A 135 8.62 -6.52 -21.55
CA LEU A 135 9.04 -7.48 -20.52
C LEU A 135 7.99 -7.57 -19.41
N TYR A 136 7.52 -6.41 -18.90
CA TYR A 136 6.48 -6.37 -17.88
C TYR A 136 5.20 -7.06 -18.35
N ILE A 137 4.68 -6.70 -19.55
CA ILE A 137 3.48 -7.31 -20.13
C ILE A 137 3.67 -8.84 -20.33
N LYS A 138 4.86 -9.30 -20.70
CA LYS A 138 5.14 -10.74 -20.83
C LYS A 138 5.09 -11.44 -19.47
N LEU A 139 5.63 -10.83 -18.42
CA LEU A 139 5.60 -11.37 -17.06
C LEU A 139 4.16 -11.39 -16.52
N GLU A 140 3.42 -10.33 -16.69
CA GLU A 140 2.00 -10.24 -16.30
C GLU A 140 1.18 -11.35 -16.96
N LYS A 141 1.30 -11.51 -18.27
CA LYS A 141 0.62 -12.61 -18.98
C LYS A 141 1.01 -14.00 -18.46
N LYS A 142 2.29 -14.19 -18.11
CA LYS A 142 2.77 -15.47 -17.55
C LYS A 142 2.12 -15.80 -16.21
N TYR A 143 1.88 -14.78 -15.38
CA TYR A 143 1.33 -14.97 -14.04
C TYR A 143 -0.16 -14.66 -13.93
N GLY A 144 -0.84 -14.33 -15.04
CA GLY A 144 -2.28 -14.02 -15.06
C GLY A 144 -2.63 -12.76 -14.27
N ILE A 145 -1.72 -11.79 -14.18
CA ILE A 145 -1.89 -10.53 -13.47
C ILE A 145 -1.94 -9.35 -14.45
N HIS A 146 -2.53 -8.24 -14.00
CA HIS A 146 -2.58 -6.99 -14.73
C HIS A 146 -2.09 -5.86 -13.82
N SER A 147 -1.31 -4.94 -14.38
CA SER A 147 -0.86 -3.73 -13.69
C SER A 147 -1.36 -2.47 -14.41
N THR A 148 -1.29 -1.35 -13.70
CA THR A 148 -1.57 -0.02 -14.23
C THR A 148 -0.27 0.73 -14.41
N PHE A 149 -0.07 1.35 -15.59
CA PHE A 149 1.07 2.22 -15.87
C PHE A 149 0.61 3.67 -15.78
N TYR A 150 1.24 4.45 -14.92
CA TYR A 150 1.07 5.90 -14.82
C TYR A 150 2.23 6.59 -15.51
N PHE A 151 1.93 7.39 -16.53
CA PHE A 151 2.93 8.12 -17.27
C PHE A 151 2.92 9.59 -16.83
N LEU A 152 4.09 10.10 -16.46
CA LEU A 152 4.28 11.52 -16.30
C LEU A 152 4.34 12.16 -17.69
N THR A 153 3.40 13.06 -17.96
CA THR A 153 3.40 13.89 -19.18
C THR A 153 4.02 15.23 -18.84
N ASP A 154 5.22 15.52 -19.36
CA ASP A 154 5.78 16.86 -19.30
C ASP A 154 4.91 17.76 -20.17
N ASN A 155 4.38 18.85 -19.60
CA ASN A 155 3.72 19.93 -20.33
C ASN A 155 4.74 20.88 -20.93
#